data_1e450674e455395d2be39b33d19a34fc
#
_entry.id   1e450674e455395d2be39b33d19a34fc
#
_cell.length_a   1.000
_cell.length_b   1.000
_cell.length_c   1.000
_cell.angle_alpha   90.00
_cell.angle_beta   90.00
_cell.angle_gamma   90.00
#
_symmetry.space_group_name_H-M   'P 1'
#
loop_
_entity.id
_entity.type
_entity.pdbx_description
1 polymer ?
#
loop_
_entity_poly.entity_id
_entity_poly.type
_entity_poly.pdbx_seq_one_letter_code
_entity_poly.pdbx_strand_id
1 'polypeptide(L)'
;STVRYKVGDVEYTRTAFASLADDVIILRIESNKKKALSFSLGYDCPEALQPQVSVKGAQLTMRCKGVEQEGIPSALNAECLITIKADGKVKAVAAEGNGSKLTVNDATAATIYIIGATNFVNYHDVSGNAAKRCEEMMKKALKKSYQQLFAAHVEKYCEQFDRVELNIPMTKASEAETDVRVKNFNHSDDLNLIALLYQYGRYLLISSSQPGGQAANLQG
;
A
#
# COMPACT_ATOMS: atom_id res chain seq x y z
N SER A 1 -0.95 -8.64 1.85
CA SER A 1 0.36 -9.30 1.84
C SER A 1 0.93 -9.32 3.25
N THR A 2 1.54 -10.45 3.65
CA THR A 2 2.23 -10.59 4.94
C THR A 2 3.61 -11.21 4.69
N VAL A 3 4.64 -10.57 5.24
CA VAL A 3 6.04 -11.05 5.18
C VAL A 3 6.53 -11.26 6.60
N ARG A 4 7.13 -12.43 6.87
CA ARG A 4 7.79 -12.75 8.14
C ARG A 4 9.25 -13.05 7.88
N TYR A 5 10.12 -12.50 8.71
CA TYR A 5 11.57 -12.72 8.62
C TYR A 5 12.23 -12.57 9.98
N LYS A 6 13.45 -13.08 10.11
CA LYS A 6 14.25 -12.98 11.34
C LYS A 6 15.53 -12.18 11.07
N VAL A 7 15.91 -11.37 12.05
CA VAL A 7 17.24 -10.73 12.12
C VAL A 7 17.81 -11.06 13.49
N GLY A 8 18.82 -11.89 13.49
CA GLY A 8 19.31 -12.51 14.73
C GLY A 8 18.19 -13.36 15.37
N ASP A 9 17.87 -13.06 16.62
CA ASP A 9 16.84 -13.74 17.41
C ASP A 9 15.49 -12.99 17.46
N VAL A 10 15.35 -11.90 16.68
CA VAL A 10 14.13 -11.11 16.57
C VAL A 10 13.36 -11.50 15.30
N GLU A 11 12.10 -11.84 15.47
CA GLU A 11 11.18 -12.08 14.36
C GLU A 11 10.35 -10.82 14.10
N TYR A 12 10.27 -10.44 12.83
CA TYR A 12 9.48 -9.32 12.35
C TYR A 12 8.34 -9.80 11.45
N THR A 13 7.17 -9.21 11.63
CA THR A 13 6.02 -9.40 10.73
C THR A 13 5.67 -8.05 10.11
N ARG A 14 5.58 -8.01 8.77
CA ARG A 14 5.08 -6.86 8.00
C ARG A 14 3.79 -7.26 7.31
N THR A 15 2.70 -6.56 7.57
CA THR A 15 1.41 -6.76 6.91
C THR A 15 1.04 -5.49 6.16
N ALA A 16 0.81 -5.60 4.85
CA ALA A 16 0.41 -4.49 4.00
C ALA A 16 -0.88 -4.80 3.25
N PHE A 17 -1.77 -3.81 3.18
CA PHE A 17 -2.98 -3.86 2.35
C PHE A 17 -3.39 -2.45 1.92
N ALA A 18 -4.02 -2.35 0.74
CA ALA A 18 -4.73 -1.15 0.29
C ALA A 18 -6.22 -1.35 0.59
N SER A 19 -6.76 -0.55 1.50
CA SER A 19 -8.16 -0.70 1.93
C SER A 19 -9.13 -0.21 0.86
N LEU A 20 -9.94 -1.12 0.34
CA LEU A 20 -11.06 -0.77 -0.56
C LEU A 20 -12.20 -0.02 0.16
N ALA A 21 -12.24 -0.07 1.48
CA ALA A 21 -13.28 0.55 2.28
C ALA A 21 -12.92 1.95 2.78
N ASP A 22 -11.62 2.28 2.84
CA ASP A 22 -11.13 3.48 3.55
C ASP A 22 -10.16 4.34 2.73
N ASP A 23 -9.87 3.98 1.46
CA ASP A 23 -8.97 4.71 0.55
C ASP A 23 -7.59 5.00 1.18
N VAL A 24 -7.04 4.03 1.89
CA VAL A 24 -5.76 4.12 2.59
C VAL A 24 -4.91 2.88 2.39
N ILE A 25 -3.63 3.05 2.17
CA ILE A 25 -2.66 1.96 2.24
C ILE A 25 -2.15 1.87 3.68
N ILE A 26 -2.22 0.68 4.24
CA ILE A 26 -1.74 0.37 5.59
C ILE A 26 -0.53 -0.55 5.48
N LEU A 27 0.54 -0.16 6.17
CA LEU A 27 1.68 -1.03 6.46
C LEU A 27 1.82 -1.14 7.97
N ARG A 28 1.63 -2.33 8.51
CA ARG A 28 1.89 -2.63 9.91
C ARG A 28 3.16 -3.45 10.04
N ILE A 29 4.03 -3.05 10.97
CA ILE A 29 5.28 -3.74 11.29
C ILE A 29 5.25 -4.08 12.77
N GLU A 30 5.55 -5.32 13.09
CA GLU A 30 5.57 -5.83 14.47
C GLU A 30 6.83 -6.66 14.69
N SER A 31 7.35 -6.62 15.91
CA SER A 31 8.44 -7.48 16.36
C SER A 31 7.97 -8.36 17.53
N ASN A 32 8.51 -9.57 17.63
CA ASN A 32 8.23 -10.48 18.74
C ASN A 32 8.97 -10.09 20.03
N LYS A 33 9.85 -9.10 19.98
CA LYS A 33 10.56 -8.56 21.13
C LYS A 33 10.21 -7.10 21.36
N LYS A 34 10.02 -6.74 22.64
CA LYS A 34 9.73 -5.35 23.02
C LYS A 34 10.86 -4.41 22.60
N LYS A 35 10.50 -3.25 22.05
CA LYS A 35 11.42 -2.17 21.67
C LYS A 35 12.48 -2.56 20.63
N ALA A 36 12.26 -3.63 19.88
CA ALA A 36 13.21 -4.10 18.89
C ALA A 36 13.00 -3.49 17.49
N LEU A 37 11.96 -2.65 17.32
CA LEU A 37 11.65 -2.02 16.05
C LEU A 37 12.14 -0.57 16.02
N SER A 38 13.11 -0.32 15.14
CA SER A 38 13.59 1.04 14.83
C SER A 38 13.81 1.16 13.32
N PHE A 39 13.31 2.25 12.73
CA PHE A 39 13.45 2.51 11.28
C PHE A 39 13.29 4.00 10.96
N SER A 40 13.64 4.37 9.76
CA SER A 40 13.33 5.67 9.17
C SER A 40 12.47 5.50 7.92
N LEU A 41 11.60 6.47 7.65
CA LEU A 41 10.73 6.52 6.51
C LEU A 41 10.80 7.91 5.87
N GLY A 42 10.99 7.94 4.56
CA GLY A 42 11.05 9.14 3.74
C GLY A 42 10.41 8.88 2.39
N TYR A 43 10.37 9.91 1.56
CA TYR A 43 10.00 9.78 0.16
C TYR A 43 11.25 9.71 -0.71
N ASP A 44 11.15 8.90 -1.76
CA ASP A 44 12.02 8.94 -2.93
C ASP A 44 11.13 9.25 -4.14
N CYS A 45 11.43 10.34 -4.83
CA CYS A 45 10.61 10.84 -5.93
C CYS A 45 11.51 11.45 -7.00
N PRO A 46 11.29 11.13 -8.29
CA PRO A 46 12.05 11.72 -9.38
C PRO A 46 12.02 13.26 -9.36
N GLU A 47 13.16 13.91 -9.55
CA GLU A 47 13.27 15.37 -9.57
C GLU A 47 12.41 16.04 -10.64
N ALA A 48 12.17 15.35 -11.77
CA ALA A 48 11.29 15.81 -12.84
C ALA A 48 9.86 16.14 -12.34
N LEU A 49 9.39 15.48 -11.27
CA LEU A 49 8.10 15.73 -10.64
C LEU A 49 8.13 16.92 -9.66
N GLN A 50 9.27 17.61 -9.52
CA GLN A 50 9.46 18.76 -8.63
C GLN A 50 8.96 18.49 -7.21
N PRO A 51 9.40 17.42 -6.54
CA PRO A 51 8.87 17.04 -5.24
C PRO A 51 9.20 18.09 -4.18
N GLN A 52 8.23 18.33 -3.29
CA GLN A 52 8.38 19.15 -2.10
C GLN A 52 8.00 18.31 -0.90
N VAL A 53 8.98 17.95 -0.08
CA VAL A 53 8.79 17.12 1.09
C VAL A 53 8.87 17.97 2.36
N SER A 54 7.88 17.82 3.23
CA SER A 54 7.82 18.49 4.52
C SER A 54 7.38 17.51 5.62
N VAL A 55 7.76 17.79 6.86
CA VAL A 55 7.45 16.97 8.01
C VAL A 55 6.91 17.79 9.16
N LYS A 56 5.85 17.32 9.81
CA LYS A 56 5.25 17.96 10.98
C LYS A 56 4.70 16.90 11.94
N GLY A 57 5.23 16.86 13.17
CA GLY A 57 4.84 15.85 14.15
C GLY A 57 5.12 14.43 13.64
N ALA A 58 4.11 13.57 13.61
CA ALA A 58 4.21 12.20 13.08
C ALA A 58 3.73 12.08 11.62
N GLN A 59 3.65 13.20 10.89
CA GLN A 59 3.17 13.25 9.51
C GLN A 59 4.27 13.73 8.56
N LEU A 60 4.42 13.06 7.45
CA LEU A 60 5.28 13.40 6.33
C LEU A 60 4.39 13.69 5.11
N THR A 61 4.61 14.82 4.46
CA THR A 61 3.87 15.27 3.28
C THR A 61 4.81 15.39 2.10
N MET A 62 4.40 14.85 0.95
CA MET A 62 5.04 15.11 -0.34
C MET A 62 4.02 15.76 -1.27
N ARG A 63 4.43 16.82 -1.96
CA ARG A 63 3.71 17.44 -3.07
C ARG A 63 4.55 17.32 -4.32
N CYS A 64 3.91 17.01 -5.44
CA CYS A 64 4.60 16.96 -6.73
C CYS A 64 3.69 17.43 -7.86
N LYS A 65 4.31 17.73 -9.00
CA LYS A 65 3.62 18.12 -10.24
C LYS A 65 3.85 17.08 -11.32
N GLY A 66 2.91 16.94 -12.23
CA GLY A 66 3.11 16.15 -13.42
C GLY A 66 4.19 16.77 -14.32
N VAL A 67 4.81 15.95 -15.13
CA VAL A 67 5.80 16.40 -16.14
C VAL A 67 5.10 16.91 -17.40
N GLU A 68 5.79 17.82 -18.10
CA GLU A 68 5.40 18.23 -19.45
C GLU A 68 5.43 17.03 -20.40
N GLN A 69 4.47 16.94 -21.29
CA GLN A 69 4.42 15.93 -22.34
C GLN A 69 4.20 16.62 -23.71
N GLU A 70 5.08 16.38 -24.65
CA GLU A 70 5.00 16.90 -26.03
C GLU A 70 4.77 18.42 -26.10
N GLY A 71 5.47 19.19 -25.26
CA GLY A 71 5.36 20.64 -25.21
C GLY A 71 4.14 21.18 -24.45
N ILE A 72 3.30 20.28 -23.86
CA ILE A 72 2.13 20.68 -23.08
C ILE A 72 2.48 20.58 -21.59
N PRO A 73 2.52 21.71 -20.85
CA PRO A 73 2.75 21.70 -19.41
C PRO A 73 1.66 20.92 -18.66
N SER A 74 2.06 20.10 -17.69
CA SER A 74 1.09 19.39 -16.89
C SER A 74 0.33 20.32 -15.95
N ALA A 75 -1.01 20.21 -15.95
CA ALA A 75 -1.91 20.86 -14.99
C ALA A 75 -2.16 19.96 -13.75
N LEU A 76 -1.64 18.73 -13.75
CA LEU A 76 -1.82 17.80 -12.65
C LEU A 76 -0.83 18.08 -11.52
N ASN A 77 -1.33 18.04 -10.30
CA ASN A 77 -0.53 17.98 -9.08
C ASN A 77 -1.06 16.88 -8.17
N ALA A 78 -0.17 16.38 -7.32
CA ALA A 78 -0.49 15.34 -6.36
C ALA A 78 0.01 15.72 -4.96
N GLU A 79 -0.68 15.22 -3.96
CA GLU A 79 -0.21 15.21 -2.57
C GLU A 79 -0.27 13.79 -2.04
N CYS A 80 0.76 13.40 -1.28
CA CYS A 80 0.79 12.15 -0.54
C CYS A 80 1.08 12.46 0.93
N LEU A 81 0.28 11.88 1.82
CA LEU A 81 0.44 11.98 3.27
C LEU A 81 0.83 10.62 3.83
N ILE A 82 1.84 10.62 4.69
CA ILE A 82 2.18 9.45 5.52
C ILE A 82 2.05 9.87 6.99
N THR A 83 1.33 9.06 7.77
CA THR A 83 1.24 9.22 9.22
C THR A 83 1.64 7.91 9.89
N ILE A 84 2.41 7.99 11.00
CA ILE A 84 2.85 6.82 11.77
C ILE A 84 2.22 6.85 13.15
N LYS A 85 1.62 5.72 13.56
CA LYS A 85 1.27 5.41 14.95
C LYS A 85 2.14 4.25 15.42
N ALA A 86 2.89 4.44 16.50
CA ALA A 86 3.77 3.42 17.09
C ALA A 86 3.68 3.48 18.61
N ASP A 87 4.00 2.36 19.26
CA ASP A 87 4.17 2.29 20.72
C ASP A 87 5.56 2.78 21.19
N GLY A 88 6.45 3.10 20.25
CA GLY A 88 7.76 3.73 20.47
C GLY A 88 7.76 5.24 20.18
N LYS A 89 8.94 5.80 20.08
CA LYS A 89 9.15 7.24 19.83
C LYS A 89 9.11 7.53 18.34
N VAL A 90 8.19 8.39 17.89
CA VAL A 90 8.17 8.92 16.52
C VAL A 90 8.72 10.35 16.53
N LYS A 91 9.71 10.63 15.67
CA LYS A 91 10.33 11.94 15.53
C LYS A 91 10.35 12.40 14.08
N ALA A 92 10.05 13.66 13.88
CA ALA A 92 10.28 14.37 12.63
C ALA A 92 11.76 14.76 12.53
N VAL A 93 12.37 14.52 11.39
CA VAL A 93 13.71 14.95 11.03
C VAL A 93 13.57 15.79 9.78
N ALA A 94 13.59 17.10 9.94
CA ALA A 94 13.59 18.03 8.81
C ALA A 94 14.99 18.07 8.18
N ALA A 95 15.04 18.16 6.86
CA ALA A 95 16.26 18.32 6.08
C ALA A 95 15.95 19.18 4.86
N GLU A 96 17.00 19.75 4.27
CA GLU A 96 16.90 20.52 3.03
C GLU A 96 16.46 19.62 1.85
N GLY A 97 15.82 20.21 0.87
CA GLY A 97 15.28 19.51 -0.29
C GLY A 97 14.25 18.42 0.12
N ASN A 98 14.43 17.24 -0.43
CA ASN A 98 13.52 16.11 -0.21
C ASN A 98 13.96 15.17 0.93
N GLY A 99 14.98 15.54 1.70
CA GLY A 99 15.59 14.70 2.73
C GLY A 99 14.80 14.56 4.04
N SER A 100 13.68 15.29 4.20
CA SER A 100 12.84 15.21 5.40
C SER A 100 12.27 13.81 5.58
N LYS A 101 12.28 13.30 6.83
CA LYS A 101 11.87 11.94 7.16
C LYS A 101 11.24 11.82 8.54
N LEU A 102 10.51 10.73 8.77
CA LEU A 102 10.10 10.28 10.08
C LEU A 102 11.03 9.17 10.58
N THR A 103 11.36 9.19 11.86
CA THR A 103 12.08 8.08 12.52
C THR A 103 11.21 7.48 13.60
N VAL A 104 11.22 6.16 13.69
CA VAL A 104 10.62 5.40 14.77
C VAL A 104 11.74 4.71 15.55
N ASN A 105 11.74 4.83 16.87
CA ASN A 105 12.72 4.21 17.72
C ASN A 105 12.05 3.51 18.90
N ASP A 106 12.62 2.38 19.30
CA ASP A 106 12.21 1.61 20.47
C ASP A 106 10.72 1.19 20.44
N ALA A 107 10.19 0.88 19.27
CA ALA A 107 8.83 0.36 19.12
C ALA A 107 8.80 -1.17 19.15
N THR A 108 7.67 -1.73 19.50
CA THR A 108 7.33 -3.14 19.32
C THR A 108 6.44 -3.29 18.09
N ALA A 109 5.58 -2.29 17.87
CA ALA A 109 4.68 -2.25 16.73
C ALA A 109 4.53 -0.82 16.20
N ALA A 110 4.40 -0.70 14.88
CA ALA A 110 4.10 0.55 14.19
C ALA A 110 3.08 0.31 13.08
N THR A 111 2.14 1.25 12.92
CA THR A 111 1.20 1.29 11.81
C THR A 111 1.44 2.55 11.00
N ILE A 112 1.72 2.39 9.72
CA ILE A 112 1.98 3.44 8.76
C ILE A 112 0.73 3.57 7.89
N TYR A 113 0.17 4.77 7.82
CA TYR A 113 -0.97 5.15 6.99
C TYR A 113 -0.45 5.95 5.82
N ILE A 114 -0.75 5.54 4.59
CA ILE A 114 -0.32 6.20 3.37
C ILE A 114 -1.55 6.55 2.54
N ILE A 115 -1.69 7.81 2.18
CA ILE A 115 -2.81 8.33 1.39
C ILE A 115 -2.25 9.22 0.30
N GLY A 116 -2.78 9.09 -0.92
CA GLY A 116 -2.43 9.95 -2.04
C GLY A 116 -3.67 10.43 -2.77
N ALA A 117 -3.64 11.66 -3.25
CA ALA A 117 -4.68 12.23 -4.10
C ALA A 117 -4.07 13.21 -5.11
N THR A 118 -4.82 13.44 -6.18
CA THR A 118 -4.50 14.46 -7.19
C THR A 118 -5.58 15.53 -7.22
N ASN A 119 -5.32 16.61 -7.97
CA ASN A 119 -6.32 17.61 -8.30
C ASN A 119 -7.25 17.20 -9.46
N PHE A 120 -7.09 15.99 -10.02
CA PHE A 120 -7.94 15.48 -11.09
C PHE A 120 -9.39 15.28 -10.61
N VAL A 121 -10.36 15.79 -11.35
CA VAL A 121 -11.80 15.56 -11.15
C VAL A 121 -12.34 14.71 -12.30
N ASN A 122 -12.10 15.15 -13.53
CA ASN A 122 -12.37 14.41 -14.76
C ASN A 122 -11.49 14.97 -15.89
N TYR A 123 -11.62 14.45 -17.11
CA TYR A 123 -10.77 14.82 -18.25
C TYR A 123 -10.94 16.27 -18.74
N HIS A 124 -11.94 17.00 -18.27
CA HIS A 124 -12.16 18.42 -18.52
C HIS A 124 -11.86 19.30 -17.30
N ASP A 125 -11.66 18.70 -16.13
CA ASP A 125 -11.59 19.43 -14.86
C ASP A 125 -10.47 18.90 -13.97
N VAL A 126 -9.51 19.76 -13.68
CA VAL A 126 -8.40 19.54 -12.75
C VAL A 126 -8.42 20.56 -11.60
N SER A 127 -9.58 21.09 -11.25
CA SER A 127 -9.75 22.08 -10.18
C SER A 127 -9.81 21.48 -8.77
N GLY A 128 -9.72 20.16 -8.64
CA GLY A 128 -9.76 19.47 -7.34
C GLY A 128 -8.63 19.90 -6.42
N ASN A 129 -8.85 19.73 -5.12
CA ASN A 129 -7.86 20.04 -4.09
C ASN A 129 -7.26 18.77 -3.50
N ALA A 130 -6.06 18.39 -3.97
CA ALA A 130 -5.34 17.18 -3.54
C ALA A 130 -5.09 17.18 -2.02
N ALA A 131 -4.65 18.32 -1.46
CA ALA A 131 -4.36 18.44 -0.03
C ALA A 131 -5.60 18.18 0.83
N LYS A 132 -6.71 18.84 0.50
CA LYS A 132 -7.97 18.67 1.22
C LYS A 132 -8.47 17.22 1.16
N ARG A 133 -8.39 16.59 -0.01
CA ARG A 133 -8.75 15.16 -0.18
C ARG A 133 -7.91 14.27 0.73
N CYS A 134 -6.58 14.44 0.71
CA CYS A 134 -5.67 13.69 1.56
C CYS A 134 -5.95 13.89 3.06
N GLU A 135 -6.16 15.13 3.51
CA GLU A 135 -6.46 15.42 4.91
C GLU A 135 -7.76 14.77 5.37
N GLU A 136 -8.82 14.83 4.56
CA GLU A 136 -10.13 14.22 4.87
C GLU A 136 -10.04 12.72 4.96
N MET A 137 -9.37 12.06 4.01
CA MET A 137 -9.14 10.61 4.03
C MET A 137 -8.29 10.20 5.23
N MET A 138 -7.18 10.91 5.51
CA MET A 138 -6.33 10.63 6.68
C MET A 138 -7.09 10.79 7.98
N LYS A 139 -7.89 11.84 8.12
CA LYS A 139 -8.74 12.07 9.31
C LYS A 139 -9.74 10.94 9.53
N LYS A 140 -10.32 10.39 8.46
CA LYS A 140 -11.24 9.24 8.55
C LYS A 140 -10.49 7.96 8.97
N ALA A 141 -9.37 7.65 8.30
CA ALA A 141 -8.58 6.45 8.58
C ALA A 141 -8.03 6.43 10.01
N LEU A 142 -7.54 7.56 10.52
CA LEU A 142 -6.99 7.67 11.87
C LEU A 142 -8.00 7.51 13.01
N LYS A 143 -9.32 7.57 12.73
CA LYS A 143 -10.38 7.29 13.71
C LYS A 143 -10.58 5.80 13.96
N LYS A 144 -10.09 4.95 13.07
CA LYS A 144 -10.22 3.49 13.17
C LYS A 144 -8.95 2.87 13.74
N SER A 145 -9.09 1.77 14.46
CA SER A 145 -7.97 0.92 14.83
C SER A 145 -7.46 0.14 13.61
N TYR A 146 -6.25 -0.41 13.70
CA TYR A 146 -5.72 -1.33 12.67
C TYR A 146 -6.67 -2.50 12.41
N GLN A 147 -7.21 -3.09 13.47
CA GLN A 147 -8.13 -4.23 13.37
C GLN A 147 -9.42 -3.85 12.63
N GLN A 148 -9.97 -2.66 12.90
CA GLN A 148 -11.16 -2.17 12.21
C GLN A 148 -10.90 -1.91 10.73
N LEU A 149 -9.75 -1.33 10.37
CA LEU A 149 -9.36 -1.11 8.98
C LEU A 149 -9.15 -2.44 8.24
N PHE A 150 -8.49 -3.39 8.88
CA PHE A 150 -8.25 -4.71 8.30
C PHE A 150 -9.56 -5.49 8.10
N ALA A 151 -10.44 -5.51 9.10
CA ALA A 151 -11.74 -6.18 8.99
C ALA A 151 -12.60 -5.57 7.88
N ALA A 152 -12.71 -4.23 7.81
CA ALA A 152 -13.46 -3.55 6.76
C ALA A 152 -12.88 -3.79 5.35
N HIS A 153 -11.54 -3.86 5.23
CA HIS A 153 -10.88 -4.21 3.98
C HIS A 153 -11.22 -5.65 3.54
N VAL A 154 -11.12 -6.62 4.45
CA VAL A 154 -11.43 -8.03 4.16
C VAL A 154 -12.90 -8.18 3.76
N GLU A 155 -13.82 -7.62 4.53
CA GLU A 155 -15.26 -7.65 4.23
C GLU A 155 -15.53 -7.10 2.82
N LYS A 156 -15.00 -5.91 2.51
CA LYS A 156 -15.22 -5.25 1.21
C LYS A 156 -14.60 -6.01 0.04
N TYR A 157 -13.44 -6.63 0.26
CA TYR A 157 -12.80 -7.48 -0.74
C TYR A 157 -13.58 -8.78 -0.98
N CYS A 158 -14.01 -9.45 0.08
CA CYS A 158 -14.78 -10.69 0.02
C CYS A 158 -16.14 -10.52 -0.66
N GLU A 159 -16.80 -9.37 -0.54
CA GLU A 159 -18.02 -9.07 -1.30
C GLU A 159 -17.89 -9.31 -2.82
N GLN A 160 -16.68 -9.16 -3.36
CA GLN A 160 -16.38 -9.37 -4.78
C GLN A 160 -15.69 -10.71 -5.03
N PHE A 161 -14.72 -11.06 -4.18
CA PHE A 161 -13.90 -12.24 -4.37
C PHE A 161 -14.69 -13.54 -4.17
N ASP A 162 -15.60 -13.59 -3.18
CA ASP A 162 -16.35 -14.79 -2.84
C ASP A 162 -17.55 -15.07 -3.77
N ARG A 163 -17.76 -14.22 -4.81
CA ARG A 163 -18.80 -14.44 -5.81
C ARG A 163 -18.52 -15.59 -6.76
N VAL A 164 -17.26 -15.96 -6.93
CA VAL A 164 -16.84 -17.01 -7.87
C VAL A 164 -15.75 -17.84 -7.21
N GLU A 165 -15.96 -19.14 -7.22
CA GLU A 165 -15.01 -20.15 -6.76
C GLU A 165 -14.65 -21.10 -7.89
N LEU A 166 -13.38 -21.41 -8.06
CA LEU A 166 -12.88 -22.50 -8.89
C LEU A 166 -12.14 -23.47 -7.97
N ASN A 167 -12.75 -24.63 -7.74
CA ASN A 167 -12.17 -25.65 -6.86
C ASN A 167 -11.60 -26.80 -7.69
N ILE A 168 -10.29 -26.95 -7.67
CA ILE A 168 -9.56 -28.10 -8.21
C ILE A 168 -8.85 -28.76 -7.03
N PRO A 169 -9.01 -30.08 -6.82
CA PRO A 169 -8.40 -30.75 -5.68
C PRO A 169 -6.90 -30.52 -5.58
N MET A 170 -6.41 -30.35 -4.38
CA MET A 170 -4.98 -30.27 -4.09
C MET A 170 -4.36 -31.67 -4.14
N THR A 171 -3.13 -31.75 -4.63
CA THR A 171 -2.26 -32.92 -4.57
C THR A 171 -1.07 -32.64 -3.66
N LYS A 172 -0.23 -33.61 -3.41
CA LYS A 172 1.02 -33.41 -2.67
C LYS A 172 1.94 -32.38 -3.35
N ALA A 173 1.92 -32.29 -4.67
CA ALA A 173 2.69 -31.31 -5.43
C ALA A 173 2.21 -29.86 -5.19
N SER A 174 0.93 -29.69 -4.84
CA SER A 174 0.33 -28.37 -4.51
C SER A 174 0.80 -27.78 -3.18
N GLU A 175 1.50 -28.55 -2.33
CA GLU A 175 2.04 -28.09 -1.03
C GLU A 175 3.38 -27.36 -1.17
N ALA A 176 4.03 -27.44 -2.34
CA ALA A 176 5.30 -26.77 -2.59
C ALA A 176 5.13 -25.24 -2.77
N GLU A 177 6.23 -24.51 -2.66
CA GLU A 177 6.27 -23.09 -2.95
C GLU A 177 5.86 -22.81 -4.41
N THR A 178 5.20 -21.66 -4.64
CA THR A 178 4.59 -21.35 -5.94
C THR A 178 5.60 -21.35 -7.10
N ASP A 179 6.81 -20.87 -6.90
CA ASP A 179 7.89 -20.89 -7.91
C ASP A 179 8.32 -22.32 -8.28
N VAL A 180 8.38 -23.23 -7.29
CA VAL A 180 8.65 -24.64 -7.50
C VAL A 180 7.50 -25.31 -8.26
N ARG A 181 6.24 -25.00 -7.89
CA ARG A 181 5.04 -25.49 -8.58
C ARG A 181 5.02 -25.07 -10.05
N VAL A 182 5.29 -23.78 -10.33
CA VAL A 182 5.35 -23.26 -11.72
C VAL A 182 6.46 -23.97 -12.52
N LYS A 183 7.66 -24.10 -11.95
CA LYS A 183 8.80 -24.77 -12.62
C LYS A 183 8.51 -26.22 -13.00
N ASN A 184 7.79 -26.94 -12.14
CA ASN A 184 7.55 -28.36 -12.28
C ASN A 184 6.19 -28.70 -12.92
N PHE A 185 5.38 -27.70 -13.30
CA PHE A 185 3.99 -27.89 -13.72
C PHE A 185 3.80 -28.94 -14.82
N ASN A 186 4.65 -28.92 -15.85
CA ASN A 186 4.56 -29.85 -16.98
C ASN A 186 4.88 -31.31 -16.62
N HIS A 187 5.42 -31.56 -15.43
CA HIS A 187 5.87 -32.87 -14.97
C HIS A 187 5.19 -33.32 -13.66
N SER A 188 4.14 -32.59 -13.25
CA SER A 188 3.41 -32.85 -12.00
C SER A 188 1.91 -33.03 -12.25
N ASP A 189 1.22 -33.56 -11.24
CA ASP A 189 -0.24 -33.69 -11.20
C ASP A 189 -0.92 -32.47 -10.54
N ASP A 190 -0.21 -31.33 -10.43
CA ASP A 190 -0.65 -30.12 -9.73
C ASP A 190 -1.61 -29.27 -10.57
N LEU A 191 -2.79 -29.81 -10.90
CA LEU A 191 -3.82 -29.03 -11.58
C LEU A 191 -4.40 -27.90 -10.72
N ASN A 192 -4.22 -27.95 -9.39
CA ASN A 192 -4.66 -26.86 -8.49
C ASN A 192 -3.91 -25.56 -8.78
N LEU A 193 -2.72 -25.59 -9.39
CA LEU A 193 -2.01 -24.37 -9.83
C LEU A 193 -2.85 -23.55 -10.84
N ILE A 194 -3.71 -24.20 -11.64
CA ILE A 194 -4.63 -23.52 -12.57
C ILE A 194 -5.68 -22.73 -11.78
N ALA A 195 -6.23 -23.33 -10.70
CA ALA A 195 -7.18 -22.61 -9.82
C ALA A 195 -6.49 -21.42 -9.14
N LEU A 196 -5.25 -21.56 -8.68
CA LEU A 196 -4.46 -20.47 -8.11
C LEU A 196 -4.24 -19.34 -9.13
N LEU A 197 -3.86 -19.66 -10.36
CA LEU A 197 -3.66 -18.67 -11.43
C LEU A 197 -4.96 -17.92 -11.76
N TYR A 198 -6.09 -18.64 -11.84
CA TYR A 198 -7.41 -18.05 -12.05
C TYR A 198 -7.77 -17.08 -10.92
N GLN A 199 -7.62 -17.49 -9.67
CA GLN A 199 -7.91 -16.63 -8.51
C GLN A 199 -6.95 -15.44 -8.41
N TYR A 200 -5.69 -15.63 -8.81
CA TYR A 200 -4.72 -14.53 -8.88
C TYR A 200 -5.11 -13.49 -9.94
N GLY A 201 -5.57 -13.92 -11.12
CA GLY A 201 -6.11 -13.03 -12.15
C GLY A 201 -7.32 -12.23 -11.65
N ARG A 202 -8.23 -12.87 -10.90
CA ARG A 202 -9.36 -12.19 -10.25
C ARG A 202 -8.89 -11.17 -9.21
N TYR A 203 -7.89 -11.52 -8.39
CA TYR A 203 -7.28 -10.59 -7.44
C TYR A 203 -6.73 -9.35 -8.15
N LEU A 204 -6.00 -9.52 -9.23
CA LEU A 204 -5.45 -8.40 -10.00
C LEU A 204 -6.57 -7.51 -10.57
N LEU A 205 -7.63 -8.09 -11.11
CA LEU A 205 -8.77 -7.35 -11.65
C LEU A 205 -9.50 -6.55 -10.57
N ILE A 206 -9.83 -7.18 -9.44
CA ILE A 206 -10.49 -6.52 -8.30
C ILE A 206 -9.63 -5.39 -7.74
N SER A 207 -8.30 -5.60 -7.66
CA SER A 207 -7.37 -4.62 -7.09
C SER A 207 -7.11 -3.42 -8.01
N SER A 208 -7.23 -3.59 -9.34
CA SER A 208 -6.91 -2.56 -10.33
C SER A 208 -8.13 -1.81 -10.85
N SER A 209 -9.33 -2.35 -10.72
CA SER A 209 -10.55 -1.75 -11.29
C SER A 209 -11.72 -1.84 -10.31
N GLN A 210 -12.16 -0.69 -9.82
CA GLN A 210 -13.29 -0.55 -8.91
C GLN A 210 -14.36 0.37 -9.50
N PRO A 211 -15.64 0.22 -9.11
CA PRO A 211 -16.72 1.11 -9.56
C PRO A 211 -16.37 2.59 -9.34
N GLY A 212 -16.49 3.40 -10.38
CA GLY A 212 -16.13 4.83 -10.37
C GLY A 212 -14.65 5.13 -10.63
N GLY A 213 -13.80 4.11 -10.78
CA GLY A 213 -12.40 4.23 -11.16
C GLY A 213 -12.15 4.04 -12.66
N GLN A 214 -10.88 3.91 -13.03
CA GLN A 214 -10.45 3.59 -14.38
C GLN A 214 -10.61 2.09 -14.65
N ALA A 215 -10.85 1.71 -15.91
CA ALA A 215 -10.81 0.31 -16.31
C ALA A 215 -9.39 -0.25 -16.17
N ALA A 216 -9.29 -1.53 -15.80
CA ALA A 216 -8.00 -2.22 -15.77
C ALA A 216 -7.36 -2.22 -17.16
N ASN A 217 -6.06 -1.95 -17.22
CA ASN A 217 -5.28 -1.96 -18.45
C ASN A 217 -4.03 -2.84 -18.29
N LEU A 218 -3.36 -3.14 -19.41
CA LEU A 218 -2.16 -4.00 -19.42
C LEU A 218 -0.88 -3.27 -18.99
N GLN A 219 -0.89 -1.96 -18.96
CA GLN A 219 0.31 -1.16 -18.77
C GLN A 219 0.34 -0.41 -17.42
N GLY A 220 -0.59 -0.71 -16.55
CA GLY A 220 -0.66 -0.19 -15.19
C GLY A 220 -1.21 1.19 -15.08
#